data_6e80fe6b99490e69da1e15173629b81b
#
_entry.id   6e80fe6b99490e69da1e15173629b81b
#
_cell.length_a   1.000
_cell.length_b   1.000
_cell.length_c   1.000
_cell.angle_alpha   90.00
_cell.angle_beta   90.00
_cell.angle_gamma   90.00
#
_symmetry.space_group_name_H-M   'P 1'
#
loop_
_entity.id
_entity.type
_entity.pdbx_description
1 polymer ?
#
loop_
_entity_poly.entity_id
_entity_poly.type
_entity_poly.pdbx_seq_one_letter_code
_entity_poly.pdbx_strand_id
1 'polypeptide(L)'
;TAYEIPLRLVGSEMCIRDRVTVGIYLDDCTEKNGPLKIIKNSHTKKLYSHHSNENFFVGKIDTSKNKIGVDNSISITGTAGTVVFFHCRSVHGSGSNQMNSSRPLILFGYRACDAWPLINDGNPHPEVNLENYNKNIIVGKKSLKPRLTKVPTIIPLPKKKHYVSIYELQKK
;
A
#
# COMPACT_ATOMS: atom_id res chain seq x y z
N THR A 1 -23.47 5.35 -1.28
CA THR A 1 -23.02 4.28 -0.35
C THR A 1 -21.58 4.59 0.03
N ALA A 2 -21.39 5.01 1.28
CA ALA A 2 -20.05 5.31 1.80
C ALA A 2 -19.25 4.01 1.91
N TYR A 3 -18.19 3.87 1.15
CA TYR A 3 -17.26 2.75 1.26
C TYR A 3 -16.10 3.19 2.15
N GLU A 4 -15.97 2.57 3.32
CA GLU A 4 -14.72 2.62 4.05
C GLU A 4 -13.68 1.83 3.26
N ILE A 5 -12.61 2.48 2.82
CA ILE A 5 -11.48 1.79 2.25
C ILE A 5 -10.61 1.35 3.42
N PRO A 6 -10.52 0.05 3.70
CA PRO A 6 -9.73 -0.44 4.82
C PRO A 6 -8.25 -0.13 4.65
N LEU A 7 -7.56 -0.05 5.77
CA LEU A 7 -6.12 0.16 5.87
C LEU A 7 -5.34 -0.78 4.94
N ARG A 8 -4.63 -0.21 3.97
CA ARG A 8 -3.98 -0.95 2.89
C ARG A 8 -2.46 -0.92 3.01
N LEU A 9 -1.83 -2.06 2.81
CA LEU A 9 -0.45 -2.20 2.40
C LEU A 9 -0.44 -3.03 1.13
N VAL A 10 -0.09 -2.43 0.01
CA VAL A 10 0.15 -3.16 -1.24
C VAL A 10 1.65 -3.23 -1.42
N GLY A 11 2.20 -4.40 -1.29
CA GLY A 11 3.60 -4.59 -1.55
C GLY A 11 3.98 -6.05 -1.50
N SER A 12 4.20 -6.63 -2.64
CA SER A 12 4.84 -7.92 -2.86
C SER A 12 6.33 -7.69 -3.13
N GLU A 13 7.07 -7.10 -2.18
CA GLU A 13 8.44 -6.67 -2.47
C GLU A 13 9.42 -7.18 -1.44
N MET A 14 10.57 -7.65 -1.91
CA MET A 14 11.66 -8.16 -1.08
C MET A 14 12.20 -7.10 -0.12
N CYS A 15 12.06 -5.82 -0.45
CA CYS A 15 12.60 -4.69 0.30
C CYS A 15 11.53 -3.65 0.61
N ILE A 16 10.59 -4.01 1.48
CA ILE A 16 9.51 -3.11 1.94
C ILE A 16 10.06 -1.83 2.61
N ARG A 17 11.30 -1.84 3.09
CA ARG A 17 11.89 -0.69 3.79
C ARG A 17 12.25 0.49 2.89
N ASP A 18 12.50 0.23 1.61
CA ASP A 18 13.11 1.20 0.70
C ASP A 18 12.13 1.67 -0.38
N ARG A 19 10.85 1.75 -0.01
CA ARG A 19 9.78 2.22 -0.86
C ARG A 19 9.04 3.39 -0.25
N VAL A 20 8.81 4.40 -1.07
CA VAL A 20 7.99 5.57 -0.76
C VAL A 20 6.76 5.58 -1.66
N THR A 21 5.62 5.90 -1.09
CA THR A 21 4.39 6.16 -1.85
C THR A 21 4.19 7.67 -1.91
N VAL A 22 3.89 8.16 -3.10
CA VAL A 22 3.56 9.56 -3.36
C VAL A 22 2.11 9.62 -3.80
N GLY A 23 1.28 10.36 -3.07
CA GLY A 23 -0.11 10.62 -3.40
C GLY A 23 -0.28 12.05 -3.87
N ILE A 24 -1.08 12.27 -4.91
CA ILE A 24 -1.42 13.61 -5.41
C ILE A 24 -2.94 13.73 -5.44
N TYR A 25 -3.47 14.69 -4.70
CA TYR A 25 -4.89 15.03 -4.75
C TYR A 25 -5.21 15.78 -6.04
N LEU A 26 -6.20 15.28 -6.81
CA LEU A 26 -6.67 15.97 -8.00
C LEU A 26 -7.77 16.99 -7.70
N ASP A 27 -8.46 16.80 -6.58
CA ASP A 27 -9.48 17.70 -6.05
C ASP A 27 -9.18 18.03 -4.60
N ASP A 28 -9.86 19.03 -4.06
CA ASP A 28 -9.76 19.38 -2.65
C ASP A 28 -10.15 18.19 -1.76
N CYS A 29 -9.30 17.87 -0.81
CA CYS A 29 -9.48 16.78 0.13
C CYS A 29 -9.78 17.34 1.52
N THR A 30 -10.98 17.05 2.02
CA THR A 30 -11.49 17.49 3.31
C THR A 30 -11.75 16.30 4.25
N GLU A 31 -12.07 16.56 5.50
CA GLU A 31 -12.48 15.51 6.44
C GLU A 31 -13.72 14.73 5.99
N LYS A 32 -14.59 15.35 5.17
CA LYS A 32 -15.88 14.77 4.78
C LYS A 32 -15.83 13.92 3.52
N ASN A 33 -14.84 14.11 2.63
CA ASN A 33 -14.79 13.38 1.37
C ASN A 33 -13.82 12.20 1.35
N GLY A 34 -13.55 11.63 2.53
CA GLY A 34 -12.76 10.40 2.66
C GLY A 34 -11.25 10.63 2.54
N PRO A 35 -10.64 11.45 3.40
CA PRO A 35 -9.22 11.73 3.35
C PRO A 35 -8.38 10.48 3.57
N LEU A 36 -7.15 10.49 3.07
CA LEU A 36 -6.13 9.53 3.46
C LEU A 36 -5.87 9.66 4.96
N LYS A 37 -5.92 8.55 5.69
CA LYS A 37 -5.60 8.47 7.11
C LYS A 37 -4.33 7.67 7.32
N ILE A 38 -3.45 8.14 8.19
CA ILE A 38 -2.16 7.52 8.46
C ILE A 38 -1.92 7.47 9.97
N ILE A 39 -1.44 6.33 10.46
CA ILE A 39 -0.99 6.21 11.85
C ILE A 39 0.50 6.59 11.90
N LYS A 40 0.81 7.64 12.66
CA LYS A 40 2.19 8.13 12.83
C LYS A 40 3.11 7.04 13.34
N ASN A 41 4.33 7.00 12.83
CA ASN A 41 5.40 6.08 13.26
C ASN A 41 5.07 4.59 13.10
N SER A 42 3.94 4.23 12.48
CA SER A 42 3.58 2.82 12.29
C SER A 42 4.53 2.05 11.38
N HIS A 43 5.23 2.75 10.48
CA HIS A 43 6.24 2.16 9.59
C HIS A 43 7.44 1.55 10.33
N THR A 44 7.71 1.98 11.57
CA THR A 44 8.79 1.45 12.41
C THR A 44 8.39 0.22 13.22
N LYS A 45 7.09 -0.07 13.28
CA LYS A 45 6.52 -1.20 14.04
C LYS A 45 6.64 -2.51 13.27
N LYS A 46 6.11 -3.60 13.88
CA LYS A 46 6.04 -4.91 13.22
C LYS A 46 5.29 -4.87 11.90
N LEU A 47 5.55 -5.82 11.03
CA LEU A 47 4.72 -6.06 9.85
C LEU A 47 3.42 -6.76 10.28
N TYR A 48 2.32 -6.29 9.73
CA TYR A 48 1.00 -6.87 9.95
C TYR A 48 0.63 -7.79 8.78
N SER A 49 0.02 -8.92 9.10
CA SER A 49 -0.51 -9.81 8.07
C SER A 49 -1.71 -9.19 7.37
N HIS A 50 -1.80 -9.42 6.08
CA HIS A 50 -2.92 -9.02 5.21
C HIS A 50 -3.77 -10.24 4.80
N HIS A 51 -3.72 -11.30 5.60
CA HIS A 51 -4.42 -12.55 5.35
C HIS A 51 -5.64 -12.69 6.25
N SER A 52 -6.67 -13.32 5.71
CA SER A 52 -7.85 -13.73 6.47
C SER A 52 -7.50 -14.84 7.48
N ASN A 53 -8.48 -15.22 8.32
CA ASN A 53 -8.35 -16.37 9.24
C ASN A 53 -8.13 -17.69 8.50
N GLU A 54 -8.56 -17.79 7.27
CA GLU A 54 -8.38 -18.94 6.37
C GLU A 54 -7.05 -18.88 5.61
N ASN A 55 -6.14 -17.99 5.98
CA ASN A 55 -4.85 -17.77 5.35
C ASN A 55 -4.89 -17.33 3.87
N PHE A 56 -5.99 -16.76 3.39
CA PHE A 56 -6.04 -16.15 2.07
C PHE A 56 -5.65 -14.68 2.14
N PHE A 57 -4.87 -14.23 1.16
CA PHE A 57 -4.53 -12.81 1.02
C PHE A 57 -5.79 -11.98 0.70
N VAL A 58 -6.09 -11.01 1.56
CA VAL A 58 -7.25 -10.11 1.44
C VAL A 58 -6.84 -8.64 1.29
N GLY A 59 -5.56 -8.32 1.43
CA GLY A 59 -5.02 -6.98 1.21
C GLY A 59 -5.41 -5.94 2.25
N LYS A 60 -5.97 -6.36 3.38
CA LYS A 60 -6.27 -5.47 4.52
C LYS A 60 -5.70 -6.04 5.82
N ILE A 61 -5.41 -5.15 6.76
CA ILE A 61 -5.00 -5.53 8.11
C ILE A 61 -6.25 -5.68 8.97
N ASP A 62 -6.36 -6.79 9.69
CA ASP A 62 -7.38 -6.96 10.72
C ASP A 62 -7.00 -6.10 11.94
N THR A 63 -7.67 -4.97 12.08
CA THR A 63 -7.40 -3.97 13.12
C THR A 63 -7.80 -4.46 14.51
N SER A 64 -8.84 -5.29 14.62
CA SER A 64 -9.31 -5.85 15.89
C SER A 64 -8.31 -6.84 16.47
N LYS A 65 -7.85 -7.79 15.66
CA LYS A 65 -6.82 -8.78 16.04
C LYS A 65 -5.49 -8.14 16.43
N ASN A 66 -5.09 -7.12 15.69
CA ASN A 66 -3.79 -6.50 15.86
C ASN A 66 -3.79 -5.38 16.90
N LYS A 67 -4.95 -5.06 17.50
CA LYS A 67 -5.11 -3.95 18.45
C LYS A 67 -4.47 -2.66 17.94
N ILE A 68 -4.72 -2.35 16.67
CA ILE A 68 -4.22 -1.15 16.04
C ILE A 68 -5.11 0.00 16.48
N GLY A 69 -4.53 1.01 17.12
CA GLY A 69 -5.23 2.21 17.53
C GLY A 69 -5.60 3.07 16.33
N VAL A 70 -6.66 2.71 15.62
CA VAL A 70 -7.15 3.41 14.42
C VAL A 70 -7.53 4.85 14.77
N ASP A 71 -8.01 5.07 16.00
CA ASP A 71 -8.38 6.39 16.52
C ASP A 71 -7.20 7.37 16.61
N ASN A 72 -5.96 6.83 16.62
CA ASN A 72 -4.74 7.63 16.58
C ASN A 72 -4.30 7.98 15.15
N SER A 73 -5.12 7.68 14.16
CA SER A 73 -4.82 8.06 12.78
C SER A 73 -5.04 9.56 12.57
N ILE A 74 -4.18 10.16 11.76
CA ILE A 74 -4.34 11.55 11.32
C ILE A 74 -4.91 11.55 9.91
N SER A 75 -5.86 12.45 9.68
CA SER A 75 -6.35 12.73 8.33
C SER A 75 -5.37 13.63 7.58
N ILE A 76 -5.11 13.30 6.35
CA ILE A 76 -4.30 14.14 5.46
C ILE A 76 -5.28 14.87 4.54
N THR A 77 -5.53 16.12 4.84
CA THR A 77 -6.38 17.01 4.04
C THR A 77 -5.52 18.00 3.26
N GLY A 78 -6.09 18.63 2.24
CA GLY A 78 -5.41 19.65 1.45
C GLY A 78 -6.17 20.02 0.18
N THR A 79 -5.73 21.06 -0.50
CA THR A 79 -6.30 21.49 -1.78
C THR A 79 -5.84 20.60 -2.93
N ALA A 80 -6.50 20.70 -4.07
CA ALA A 80 -6.05 20.11 -5.32
C ALA A 80 -4.57 20.44 -5.59
N GLY A 81 -3.80 19.46 -6.05
CA GLY A 81 -2.36 19.56 -6.21
C GLY A 81 -1.53 19.27 -4.96
N THR A 82 -2.15 19.07 -3.79
CA THR A 82 -1.42 18.64 -2.59
C THR A 82 -0.73 17.29 -2.83
N VAL A 83 0.57 17.25 -2.53
CA VAL A 83 1.40 16.05 -2.65
C VAL A 83 1.71 15.47 -1.27
N VAL A 84 1.46 14.19 -1.09
CA VAL A 84 1.68 13.47 0.17
C VAL A 84 2.74 12.40 -0.04
N PHE A 85 3.78 12.42 0.79
CA PHE A 85 4.80 11.37 0.81
C PHE A 85 4.65 10.52 2.05
N PHE A 86 4.58 9.22 1.90
CA PHE A 86 4.55 8.32 3.05
C PHE A 86 5.28 7.01 2.76
N HIS A 87 5.83 6.45 3.82
CA HIS A 87 6.51 5.16 3.74
C HIS A 87 5.50 4.04 3.47
N CYS A 88 5.80 3.09 2.59
CA CYS A 88 4.89 2.01 2.23
C CYS A 88 4.44 1.14 3.42
N ARG A 89 5.25 1.05 4.47
CA ARG A 89 4.92 0.34 5.71
C ARG A 89 4.04 1.13 6.69
N SER A 90 3.77 2.40 6.40
CA SER A 90 2.85 3.18 7.22
C SER A 90 1.47 2.54 7.18
N VAL A 91 0.89 2.28 8.33
CA VAL A 91 -0.49 1.83 8.43
C VAL A 91 -1.38 2.99 8.00
N HIS A 92 -2.12 2.78 6.92
CA HIS A 92 -2.92 3.82 6.28
C HIS A 92 -4.21 3.26 5.70
N GLY A 93 -5.14 4.13 5.45
CA GLY A 93 -6.42 3.83 4.84
C GLY A 93 -7.08 5.11 4.35
N SER A 94 -8.35 5.03 4.00
CA SER A 94 -9.15 6.22 3.70
C SER A 94 -10.40 6.24 4.57
N GLY A 95 -10.82 7.42 4.97
CA GLY A 95 -12.12 7.61 5.57
C GLY A 95 -13.25 7.37 4.57
N SER A 96 -14.47 7.21 5.07
CA SER A 96 -15.67 7.15 4.24
C SER A 96 -15.89 8.49 3.55
N ASN A 97 -16.22 8.45 2.26
CA ASN A 97 -16.65 9.65 1.55
C ASN A 97 -18.13 9.90 1.85
N GLN A 98 -18.43 10.99 2.54
CA GLN A 98 -19.79 11.43 2.90
C GLN A 98 -20.35 12.47 1.93
N MET A 99 -19.58 12.81 0.89
CA MET A 99 -19.98 13.77 -0.14
C MET A 99 -20.52 13.05 -1.38
N ASN A 100 -21.29 13.77 -2.20
CA ASN A 100 -21.77 13.24 -3.48
C ASN A 100 -20.72 13.33 -4.61
N SER A 101 -19.58 13.98 -4.35
CA SER A 101 -18.47 14.12 -5.30
C SER A 101 -17.41 13.07 -5.04
N SER A 102 -16.73 12.61 -6.09
CA SER A 102 -15.54 11.77 -5.97
C SER A 102 -14.35 12.57 -5.45
N ARG A 103 -13.38 11.88 -4.85
CA ARG A 103 -12.07 12.45 -4.49
C ARG A 103 -10.98 11.58 -5.12
N PRO A 104 -10.62 11.87 -6.35
CA PRO A 104 -9.57 11.14 -7.04
C PRO A 104 -8.20 11.41 -6.41
N LEU A 105 -7.40 10.36 -6.30
CA LEU A 105 -6.04 10.38 -5.79
C LEU A 105 -5.15 9.55 -6.70
N ILE A 106 -4.11 10.18 -7.27
CA ILE A 106 -3.08 9.46 -8.00
C ILE A 106 -2.04 8.95 -7.01
N LEU A 107 -1.63 7.68 -7.16
CA LEU A 107 -0.59 7.07 -6.32
C LEU A 107 0.57 6.60 -7.20
N PHE A 108 1.77 7.05 -6.85
CA PHE A 108 3.02 6.55 -7.41
C PHE A 108 3.81 5.81 -6.33
N GLY A 109 4.38 4.67 -6.70
CA GLY A 109 5.29 3.92 -5.84
C GLY A 109 6.73 4.04 -6.34
N TYR A 110 7.61 4.61 -5.52
CA TYR A 110 9.04 4.67 -5.80
C TYR A 110 9.78 3.71 -4.90
N ARG A 111 10.82 3.08 -5.43
CA ARG A 111 11.66 2.12 -4.70
C ARG A 111 13.13 2.32 -5.05
N ALA A 112 14.03 1.86 -4.17
CA ALA A 112 15.44 1.83 -4.49
C ALA A 112 15.71 0.94 -5.71
N CYS A 113 16.72 1.29 -6.51
CA CYS A 113 17.05 0.57 -7.75
C CYS A 113 17.44 -0.90 -7.52
N ASP A 114 17.89 -1.23 -6.31
CA ASP A 114 18.26 -2.58 -5.88
C ASP A 114 17.17 -3.29 -5.07
N ALA A 115 16.00 -2.65 -4.89
CA ALA A 115 14.84 -3.24 -4.23
C ALA A 115 13.97 -3.99 -5.26
N TRP A 116 14.33 -5.22 -5.55
CA TRP A 116 13.66 -6.03 -6.55
C TRP A 116 12.36 -6.63 -6.03
N PRO A 117 11.30 -6.70 -6.86
CA PRO A 117 10.03 -7.32 -6.45
C PRO A 117 10.16 -8.84 -6.35
N LEU A 118 9.54 -9.44 -5.33
CA LEU A 118 9.40 -10.90 -5.22
C LEU A 118 8.31 -11.43 -6.13
N ILE A 119 7.33 -10.60 -6.43
CA ILE A 119 6.13 -10.98 -7.17
C ILE A 119 5.80 -9.86 -8.14
N ASN A 120 5.46 -10.21 -9.37
CA ASN A 120 4.94 -9.28 -10.37
C ASN A 120 3.44 -9.51 -10.53
N ASP A 121 2.65 -8.43 -10.49
CA ASP A 121 1.19 -8.43 -10.64
C ASP A 121 0.47 -9.49 -9.79
N GLY A 122 1.06 -9.79 -8.63
CA GLY A 122 0.52 -10.76 -7.68
C GLY A 122 0.79 -12.22 -8.04
N ASN A 123 1.58 -12.49 -9.07
CA ASN A 123 2.06 -13.82 -9.41
C ASN A 123 3.53 -14.01 -8.99
N PRO A 124 3.93 -15.22 -8.56
CA PRO A 124 5.34 -15.55 -8.39
C PRO A 124 6.07 -15.27 -9.70
N HIS A 125 7.21 -14.59 -9.61
CA HIS A 125 7.97 -14.22 -10.79
C HIS A 125 9.19 -15.13 -10.89
N PRO A 126 9.19 -16.13 -11.75
CA PRO A 126 10.36 -17.00 -11.95
C PRO A 126 11.52 -16.23 -12.62
N GLU A 127 11.18 -15.20 -13.40
CA GLU A 127 12.17 -14.40 -14.11
C GLU A 127 11.85 -12.91 -13.94
N VAL A 128 12.82 -12.14 -13.47
CA VAL A 128 12.73 -10.69 -13.48
C VAL A 128 13.14 -10.20 -14.86
N ASN A 129 12.24 -9.57 -15.59
CA ASN A 129 12.60 -8.88 -16.80
C ASN A 129 13.43 -7.62 -16.45
N LEU A 130 14.76 -7.81 -16.40
CA LEU A 130 15.71 -6.78 -16.03
C LEU A 130 15.65 -5.56 -16.95
N GLU A 131 15.37 -5.76 -18.21
CA GLU A 131 15.28 -4.68 -19.17
C GLU A 131 14.13 -3.74 -18.83
N ASN A 132 12.94 -4.28 -18.62
CA ASN A 132 11.77 -3.50 -18.22
C ASN A 132 11.95 -2.87 -16.84
N TYR A 133 12.54 -3.59 -15.88
CA TYR A 133 12.86 -3.03 -14.58
C TYR A 133 13.78 -1.82 -14.68
N ASN A 134 14.83 -1.92 -15.48
CA ASN A 134 15.82 -0.87 -15.64
C ASN A 134 15.31 0.33 -16.44
N LYS A 135 14.34 0.17 -17.33
CA LYS A 135 13.69 1.29 -18.05
C LYS A 135 12.96 2.25 -17.10
N ASN A 136 12.54 1.77 -15.94
CA ASN A 136 11.80 2.55 -14.95
C ASN A 136 12.71 3.28 -13.94
N ILE A 137 14.01 3.22 -14.08
CA ILE A 137 14.94 3.95 -13.21
C ILE A 137 14.89 5.43 -13.55
N ILE A 138 14.44 6.23 -12.59
CA ILE A 138 14.37 7.69 -12.73
C ILE A 138 15.70 8.33 -12.31
N VAL A 139 16.26 7.87 -11.20
CA VAL A 139 17.53 8.35 -10.65
C VAL A 139 18.31 7.16 -10.09
N GLY A 140 19.62 7.12 -10.31
CA GLY A 140 20.51 6.07 -9.80
C GLY A 140 21.08 5.21 -10.91
N LYS A 141 21.64 4.08 -10.52
CA LYS A 141 22.33 3.14 -11.43
C LYS A 141 21.67 1.77 -11.36
N LYS A 142 21.73 1.05 -12.49
CA LYS A 142 21.34 -0.37 -12.57
C LYS A 142 22.11 -1.19 -11.52
N SER A 143 21.44 -2.12 -10.88
CA SER A 143 22.06 -3.05 -9.94
C SER A 143 21.65 -4.48 -10.24
N LEU A 144 22.63 -5.39 -10.26
CA LEU A 144 22.40 -6.84 -10.30
C LEU A 144 22.44 -7.45 -8.88
N LYS A 145 22.71 -6.63 -7.85
CA LYS A 145 22.77 -7.08 -6.47
C LYS A 145 21.49 -6.64 -5.76
N PRO A 146 20.55 -7.55 -5.50
CA PRO A 146 19.33 -7.20 -4.78
C PRO A 146 19.67 -6.83 -3.34
N ARG A 147 18.98 -5.82 -2.82
CA ARG A 147 19.03 -5.45 -1.41
C ARG A 147 18.20 -6.46 -0.61
N LEU A 148 18.85 -7.19 0.29
CA LEU A 148 18.17 -8.13 1.16
C LEU A 148 17.79 -7.47 2.48
N THR A 149 16.64 -7.85 3.03
CA THR A 149 16.20 -7.46 4.38
C THR A 149 16.25 -8.66 5.31
N LYS A 150 16.64 -8.41 6.57
CA LYS A 150 16.58 -9.43 7.63
C LYS A 150 15.16 -9.62 8.18
N VAL A 151 14.22 -8.76 7.81
CA VAL A 151 12.83 -8.85 8.28
C VAL A 151 12.08 -9.82 7.38
N PRO A 152 11.56 -10.93 7.93
CA PRO A 152 10.72 -11.84 7.16
C PRO A 152 9.50 -11.11 6.60
N THR A 153 9.18 -11.37 5.34
CA THR A 153 7.99 -10.83 4.67
C THR A 153 7.04 -11.96 4.31
N ILE A 154 5.75 -11.69 4.43
CA ILE A 154 4.72 -12.64 4.02
C ILE A 154 4.29 -12.24 2.61
N ILE A 155 4.41 -13.17 1.68
CA ILE A 155 3.98 -12.95 0.30
C ILE A 155 2.44 -12.86 0.23
N PRO A 156 1.88 -12.09 -0.72
CA PRO A 156 0.43 -11.90 -0.86
C PRO A 156 -0.26 -13.10 -1.53
N LEU A 157 -0.03 -14.29 -1.02
CA LEU A 157 -0.56 -15.57 -1.49
C LEU A 157 -0.96 -16.45 -0.29
N PRO A 158 -1.87 -17.46 -0.48
CA PRO A 158 -2.64 -17.69 -1.69
C PRO A 158 -3.82 -16.70 -1.84
N LYS A 159 -4.27 -16.52 -3.08
CA LYS A 159 -5.51 -15.80 -3.37
C LYS A 159 -6.67 -16.78 -3.46
N LYS A 160 -7.89 -16.34 -3.09
CA LYS A 160 -9.10 -17.17 -3.31
C LYS A 160 -9.31 -17.40 -4.82
N LYS A 161 -9.80 -18.60 -5.19
CA LYS A 161 -10.35 -18.85 -6.53
C LYS A 161 -11.46 -17.79 -6.78
N HIS A 162 -11.56 -17.25 -7.97
CA HIS A 162 -12.47 -16.15 -8.32
C HIS A 162 -12.13 -14.80 -7.67
N TYR A 163 -10.85 -14.56 -7.43
CA TYR A 163 -10.37 -13.25 -7.02
C TYR A 163 -10.55 -12.25 -8.16
N VAL A 164 -11.46 -11.29 -7.98
CA VAL A 164 -11.74 -10.27 -8.99
C VAL A 164 -10.99 -8.98 -8.66
N SER A 165 -11.07 -8.52 -7.43
CA SER A 165 -10.39 -7.31 -6.99
C SER A 165 -10.18 -7.30 -5.48
N ILE A 166 -9.11 -6.63 -5.05
CA ILE A 166 -8.83 -6.34 -3.63
C ILE A 166 -10.00 -5.57 -2.99
N TYR A 167 -10.64 -4.68 -3.73
CA TYR A 167 -11.76 -3.87 -3.24
C TYR A 167 -13.00 -4.71 -2.95
N GLU A 168 -13.24 -5.77 -3.69
CA GLU A 168 -14.36 -6.69 -3.42
C GLU A 168 -14.14 -7.53 -2.19
N LEU A 169 -12.89 -7.96 -1.93
CA LEU A 169 -12.54 -8.69 -0.73
C LEU A 169 -12.68 -7.86 0.56
N GLN A 170 -12.73 -6.55 0.43
CA GLN A 170 -12.77 -5.59 1.52
C GLN A 170 -14.18 -5.09 1.83
N LYS A 171 -15.19 -5.46 1.02
CA LYS A 171 -16.59 -5.04 1.17
C LYS A 171 -17.38 -5.75 2.29
N LYS A 172 -16.75 -6.58 3.11
CA LYS A 172 -17.40 -7.28 4.24
C LYS A 172 -16.99 -6.69 5.56
#